data_13a9cbafff159115d3c74d87cbff19de
#
_entry.id   13a9cbafff159115d3c74d87cbff19de
#
_cell.length_a   1.000
_cell.length_b   1.000
_cell.length_c   1.000
_cell.angle_alpha   90.00
_cell.angle_beta   90.00
_cell.angle_gamma   90.00
#
_symmetry.space_group_name_H-M   'P 1'
#
loop_
_entity.id
_entity.type
_entity.pdbx_description
1 polymer ?
#
loop_
_entity_poly.entity_id
_entity_poly.type
_entity_poly.pdbx_seq_one_letter_code
_entity_poly.pdbx_strand_id
1 'polypeptide(L)'
;AAQGFEANLREKTTAIVTPTVWVTLEINQLDEAELAAALKAFPAAARWTPWLRRVRAMKPHELSEELETFIAESSPIMAQWPRLFDETLAAMTVPVGKESLTLAETLNRLSDPKGARRQAAAEGLNTALAARTSTLAMVMNTVAADQALESKWRGFKRPADSRHLANEVDGESVDAMAEAVAAAYPNLSHRYYALKAKALGKDRLDQWDRNAPIETTAPRGFDWSQGKALVLESFADLGPEFAERAQGFFDKPWIDGRARAGKQSGAYCHPVTANRHPYVFLNWMGERRDVLTLAHELGHAVHNTLAADRGTLLADTPLTLAETASIFAEGLTFDRLLATAPKAEQRGLLAGRIEDGLNTVVRQIAFHRFETRFHDERAQGEVSVERIGEIWMEEMGAALGPAVTL
;
A
#
# COMPACT_ATOMS: atom_id res chain seq x y z
N ALA A 1 19.25 0.36 -16.58
CA ALA A 1 19.21 -1.02 -17.11
C ALA A 1 17.98 -1.78 -16.59
N ALA A 2 17.69 -1.78 -15.29
CA ALA A 2 16.54 -2.51 -14.72
C ALA A 2 15.20 -1.97 -15.25
N GLN A 3 14.99 -0.67 -15.26
CA GLN A 3 13.76 -0.03 -15.75
C GLN A 3 13.51 -0.26 -17.25
N GLY A 4 14.56 -0.26 -18.08
CA GLY A 4 14.44 -0.62 -19.48
C GLY A 4 14.09 -2.09 -19.70
N PHE A 5 14.56 -2.98 -18.83
CA PHE A 5 14.17 -4.38 -18.82
C PHE A 5 12.71 -4.55 -18.44
N GLU A 6 12.25 -3.85 -17.39
CA GLU A 6 10.85 -3.87 -16.95
C GLU A 6 9.89 -3.37 -18.03
N ALA A 7 10.19 -2.24 -18.68
CA ALA A 7 9.39 -1.72 -19.78
C ALA A 7 9.29 -2.73 -20.95
N ASN A 8 10.39 -3.33 -21.35
CA ASN A 8 10.40 -4.37 -22.40
C ASN A 8 9.62 -5.61 -21.99
N LEU A 9 9.70 -6.02 -20.70
CA LEU A 9 8.92 -7.13 -20.18
C LEU A 9 7.43 -6.82 -20.22
N ARG A 10 7.03 -5.61 -19.84
CA ARG A 10 5.63 -5.15 -19.87
C ARG A 10 5.07 -5.19 -21.30
N GLU A 11 5.80 -4.65 -22.27
CA GLU A 11 5.41 -4.70 -23.69
C GLU A 11 5.21 -6.14 -24.19
N LYS A 12 6.15 -7.04 -23.86
CA LYS A 12 6.03 -8.46 -24.22
C LYS A 12 4.84 -9.14 -23.53
N THR A 13 4.60 -8.83 -22.26
CA THR A 13 3.46 -9.39 -21.53
C THR A 13 2.15 -8.90 -22.15
N THR A 14 2.04 -7.62 -22.48
CA THR A 14 0.89 -7.06 -23.19
C THR A 14 0.65 -7.79 -24.49
N ALA A 15 1.67 -7.98 -25.32
CA ALA A 15 1.54 -8.71 -26.59
C ALA A 15 1.07 -10.17 -26.43
N ILE A 16 1.35 -10.80 -25.29
CA ILE A 16 0.90 -12.17 -24.97
C ILE A 16 -0.54 -12.17 -24.45
N VAL A 17 -0.91 -11.18 -23.63
CA VAL A 17 -2.22 -11.13 -22.95
C VAL A 17 -3.31 -10.56 -23.87
N THR A 18 -3.00 -9.55 -24.67
CA THR A 18 -3.99 -8.90 -25.56
C THR A 18 -4.79 -9.89 -26.42
N PRO A 19 -4.18 -10.92 -27.04
CA PRO A 19 -4.95 -11.93 -27.81
C PRO A 19 -5.91 -12.79 -26.99
N THR A 20 -5.95 -12.65 -25.68
CA THR A 20 -6.86 -13.41 -24.78
C THR A 20 -8.03 -12.58 -24.26
N VAL A 21 -8.15 -11.33 -24.66
CA VAL A 21 -9.22 -10.40 -24.25
C VAL A 21 -10.62 -10.99 -24.52
N TRP A 22 -10.80 -11.63 -25.66
CA TRP A 22 -12.07 -12.26 -26.07
C TRP A 22 -12.59 -13.30 -25.07
N VAL A 23 -11.72 -13.94 -24.27
CA VAL A 23 -12.12 -15.06 -23.37
C VAL A 23 -13.13 -14.59 -22.32
N THR A 24 -12.86 -13.46 -21.67
CA THR A 24 -13.78 -12.92 -20.66
C THR A 24 -15.05 -12.37 -21.29
N LEU A 25 -14.93 -11.73 -22.46
CA LEU A 25 -16.08 -11.23 -23.22
C LEU A 25 -17.02 -12.38 -23.63
N GLU A 26 -16.49 -13.50 -24.15
CA GLU A 26 -17.29 -14.66 -24.53
C GLU A 26 -17.98 -15.31 -23.33
N ILE A 27 -17.28 -15.44 -22.18
CA ILE A 27 -17.89 -15.92 -20.92
C ILE A 27 -19.06 -15.01 -20.52
N ASN A 28 -18.95 -13.71 -20.72
CA ASN A 28 -19.98 -12.75 -20.35
C ASN A 28 -21.14 -12.66 -21.37
N GLN A 29 -20.98 -13.15 -22.59
CA GLN A 29 -22.05 -13.30 -23.54
C GLN A 29 -23.06 -14.39 -23.12
N LEU A 30 -22.61 -15.45 -22.41
CA LEU A 30 -23.50 -16.48 -21.90
C LEU A 30 -24.55 -15.87 -20.97
N ASP A 31 -25.81 -16.35 -21.09
CA ASP A 31 -26.82 -16.05 -20.09
C ASP A 31 -26.66 -16.94 -18.84
N GLU A 32 -27.43 -16.65 -17.77
CA GLU A 32 -27.30 -17.39 -16.51
C GLU A 32 -27.70 -18.87 -16.65
N ALA A 33 -28.68 -19.18 -17.52
CA ALA A 33 -29.14 -20.54 -17.75
C ALA A 33 -28.10 -21.35 -18.53
N GLU A 34 -27.47 -20.73 -19.53
CA GLU A 34 -26.37 -21.33 -20.31
C GLU A 34 -25.17 -21.64 -19.45
N LEU A 35 -24.75 -20.66 -18.61
CA LEU A 35 -23.65 -20.85 -17.70
C LEU A 35 -23.94 -21.96 -16.67
N ALA A 36 -25.12 -21.95 -16.07
CA ALA A 36 -25.57 -23.00 -15.15
C ALA A 36 -25.59 -24.38 -15.80
N ALA A 37 -26.08 -24.49 -17.07
CA ALA A 37 -26.05 -25.72 -17.82
C ALA A 37 -24.65 -26.21 -18.12
N ALA A 38 -23.72 -25.30 -18.49
CA ALA A 38 -22.33 -25.62 -18.73
C ALA A 38 -21.64 -26.14 -17.46
N LEU A 39 -21.83 -25.48 -16.32
CA LEU A 39 -21.28 -25.93 -15.03
C LEU A 39 -21.85 -27.27 -14.57
N LYS A 40 -23.13 -27.55 -14.87
CA LYS A 40 -23.76 -28.84 -14.61
C LYS A 40 -23.17 -29.93 -15.50
N ALA A 41 -22.94 -29.63 -16.79
CA ALA A 41 -22.35 -30.57 -17.75
C ALA A 41 -20.88 -30.90 -17.42
N PHE A 42 -20.14 -29.93 -16.83
CA PHE A 42 -18.73 -30.04 -16.45
C PHE A 42 -18.51 -29.78 -14.96
N PRO A 43 -18.88 -30.69 -14.04
CA PRO A 43 -18.82 -30.45 -12.59
C PRO A 43 -17.42 -30.03 -12.09
N ALA A 44 -16.35 -30.45 -12.76
CA ALA A 44 -14.99 -30.04 -12.43
C ALA A 44 -14.77 -28.52 -12.60
N ALA A 45 -15.55 -27.86 -13.45
CA ALA A 45 -15.51 -26.40 -13.65
C ALA A 45 -16.19 -25.63 -12.52
N ALA A 46 -17.06 -26.25 -11.73
CA ALA A 46 -17.78 -25.60 -10.63
C ALA A 46 -16.83 -25.00 -9.56
N ARG A 47 -15.62 -25.55 -9.41
CA ARG A 47 -14.59 -24.98 -8.53
C ARG A 47 -14.19 -23.54 -8.90
N TRP A 48 -14.39 -23.13 -10.15
CA TRP A 48 -14.02 -21.83 -10.65
C TRP A 48 -15.16 -20.79 -10.52
N THR A 49 -16.30 -21.18 -9.93
CA THR A 49 -17.43 -20.26 -9.72
C THR A 49 -17.06 -18.92 -9.08
N PRO A 50 -16.15 -18.84 -8.07
CA PRO A 50 -15.76 -17.53 -7.53
C PRO A 50 -15.06 -16.64 -8.56
N TRP A 51 -14.19 -17.20 -9.40
CA TRP A 51 -13.55 -16.47 -10.49
C TRP A 51 -14.57 -16.04 -11.56
N LEU A 52 -15.48 -16.91 -11.95
CA LEU A 52 -16.56 -16.59 -12.88
C LEU A 52 -17.43 -15.44 -12.36
N ARG A 53 -17.74 -15.39 -11.07
CA ARG A 53 -18.46 -14.25 -10.46
C ARG A 53 -17.70 -12.94 -10.63
N ARG A 54 -16.39 -12.92 -10.44
CA ARG A 54 -15.56 -11.73 -10.67
C ARG A 54 -15.59 -11.30 -12.13
N VAL A 55 -15.43 -12.23 -13.07
CA VAL A 55 -15.52 -11.94 -14.49
C VAL A 55 -16.89 -11.35 -14.83
N ARG A 56 -17.98 -11.98 -14.37
CA ARG A 56 -19.35 -11.51 -14.66
C ARG A 56 -19.71 -10.20 -13.98
N ALA A 57 -19.07 -9.84 -12.89
CA ALA A 57 -19.25 -8.54 -12.25
C ALA A 57 -18.80 -7.37 -13.16
N MET A 58 -17.85 -7.62 -14.07
CA MET A 58 -17.44 -6.64 -15.09
C MET A 58 -18.39 -6.53 -16.28
N LYS A 59 -19.30 -7.50 -16.50
CA LYS A 59 -20.21 -7.52 -17.67
C LYS A 59 -20.92 -6.19 -17.97
N PRO A 60 -21.47 -5.43 -16.97
CA PRO A 60 -22.10 -4.14 -17.24
C PRO A 60 -21.13 -3.03 -17.68
N HIS A 61 -19.83 -3.27 -17.55
CA HIS A 61 -18.74 -2.31 -17.75
C HIS A 61 -17.79 -2.73 -18.88
N GLU A 62 -18.12 -3.81 -19.59
CA GLU A 62 -17.34 -4.26 -20.74
C GLU A 62 -17.55 -3.36 -21.94
N LEU A 63 -16.49 -3.24 -22.73
CA LEU A 63 -16.49 -2.53 -24.00
C LEU A 63 -16.47 -3.55 -25.17
N SER A 64 -16.49 -3.06 -26.41
CA SER A 64 -16.29 -3.93 -27.55
C SER A 64 -14.88 -4.53 -27.55
N GLU A 65 -14.70 -5.68 -28.20
CA GLU A 65 -13.41 -6.37 -28.27
C GLU A 65 -12.30 -5.43 -28.83
N GLU A 66 -12.64 -4.60 -29.83
CA GLU A 66 -11.70 -3.64 -30.40
C GLU A 66 -11.27 -2.58 -29.38
N LEU A 67 -12.18 -2.08 -28.54
CA LEU A 67 -11.86 -1.09 -27.51
C LEU A 67 -11.08 -1.71 -26.35
N GLU A 68 -11.46 -2.92 -25.91
CA GLU A 68 -10.69 -3.63 -24.86
C GLU A 68 -9.28 -3.94 -25.35
N THR A 69 -9.13 -4.35 -26.61
CA THR A 69 -7.83 -4.57 -27.26
C THR A 69 -7.01 -3.26 -27.30
N PHE A 70 -7.63 -2.17 -27.73
CA PHE A 70 -6.95 -0.85 -27.77
C PHE A 70 -6.50 -0.39 -26.37
N ILE A 71 -7.35 -0.55 -25.34
CA ILE A 71 -7.00 -0.22 -23.95
C ILE A 71 -5.81 -1.08 -23.48
N ALA A 72 -5.86 -2.39 -23.73
CA ALA A 72 -4.77 -3.30 -23.37
C ALA A 72 -3.44 -2.90 -24.05
N GLU A 73 -3.47 -2.61 -25.35
CA GLU A 73 -2.30 -2.20 -26.12
C GLU A 73 -1.76 -0.81 -25.73
N SER A 74 -2.63 0.11 -25.29
CA SER A 74 -2.22 1.46 -24.83
C SER A 74 -1.69 1.49 -23.41
N SER A 75 -1.97 0.47 -22.60
CA SER A 75 -1.60 0.43 -21.18
C SER A 75 -0.08 0.63 -20.90
N PRO A 76 0.85 0.11 -21.71
CA PRO A 76 2.29 0.39 -21.51
C PRO A 76 2.66 1.87 -21.70
N ILE A 77 1.91 2.61 -22.53
CA ILE A 77 2.11 4.05 -22.75
C ILE A 77 1.70 4.81 -21.49
N MET A 78 0.51 4.52 -20.97
CA MET A 78 0.00 5.15 -19.75
C MET A 78 0.85 4.84 -18.53
N ALA A 79 1.42 3.65 -18.46
CA ALA A 79 2.37 3.25 -17.40
C ALA A 79 3.65 4.10 -17.34
N GLN A 80 3.95 4.92 -18.35
CA GLN A 80 5.11 5.83 -18.31
C GLN A 80 4.89 7.01 -17.33
N TRP A 81 3.64 7.39 -17.01
CA TRP A 81 3.37 8.49 -16.07
C TRP A 81 3.74 8.15 -14.63
N PRO A 82 3.29 7.02 -14.05
CA PRO A 82 3.81 6.55 -12.75
C PRO A 82 5.33 6.37 -12.75
N ARG A 83 5.88 5.84 -13.83
CA ARG A 83 7.35 5.71 -13.98
C ARG A 83 8.05 7.07 -13.93
N LEU A 84 7.54 8.09 -14.61
CA LEU A 84 8.09 9.45 -14.55
C LEU A 84 8.07 10.00 -13.12
N PHE A 85 6.99 9.74 -12.36
CA PHE A 85 6.91 10.08 -10.95
C PHE A 85 8.02 9.40 -10.14
N ASP A 86 8.16 8.08 -10.27
CA ASP A 86 9.14 7.30 -9.53
C ASP A 86 10.58 7.73 -9.85
N GLU A 87 10.91 7.92 -11.15
CA GLU A 87 12.22 8.38 -11.58
C GLU A 87 12.52 9.81 -11.09
N THR A 88 11.51 10.70 -11.10
CA THR A 88 11.65 12.08 -10.60
C THR A 88 11.97 12.09 -9.10
N LEU A 89 11.29 11.27 -8.30
CA LEU A 89 11.57 11.16 -6.88
C LEU A 89 12.88 10.41 -6.57
N ALA A 90 13.19 9.34 -7.31
CA ALA A 90 14.42 8.58 -7.13
C ALA A 90 15.69 9.40 -7.45
N ALA A 91 15.60 10.30 -8.44
CA ALA A 91 16.69 11.20 -8.79
C ALA A 91 16.80 12.43 -7.87
N MET A 92 15.83 12.62 -6.97
CA MET A 92 15.77 13.80 -6.11
C MET A 92 16.83 13.72 -5.00
N THR A 93 17.61 14.80 -4.87
CA THR A 93 18.45 15.04 -3.70
C THR A 93 17.85 16.14 -2.83
N VAL A 94 17.89 15.96 -1.53
CA VAL A 94 17.29 16.86 -0.54
C VAL A 94 18.38 17.59 0.23
N PRO A 95 18.44 18.92 0.17
CA PRO A 95 19.39 19.69 0.94
C PRO A 95 18.98 19.73 2.42
N VAL A 96 19.80 19.18 3.32
CA VAL A 96 19.55 19.20 4.76
C VAL A 96 20.77 19.80 5.47
N GLY A 97 20.71 21.08 5.74
CA GLY A 97 21.86 21.83 6.26
C GLY A 97 23.04 21.84 5.27
N LYS A 98 24.14 21.19 5.63
CA LYS A 98 25.33 21.02 4.76
C LYS A 98 25.35 19.69 4.01
N GLU A 99 24.40 18.81 4.27
CA GLU A 99 24.30 17.48 3.69
C GLU A 99 23.36 17.50 2.48
N SER A 100 23.56 16.56 1.56
CA SER A 100 22.64 16.26 0.45
C SER A 100 22.21 14.80 0.63
N LEU A 101 20.96 14.61 0.98
CA LEU A 101 20.38 13.31 1.30
C LEU A 101 19.50 12.78 0.17
N THR A 102 19.33 11.48 0.10
CA THR A 102 18.29 10.84 -0.69
C THR A 102 16.92 11.08 -0.05
N LEU A 103 15.84 10.85 -0.81
CA LEU A 103 14.47 10.90 -0.26
C LEU A 103 14.32 9.94 0.92
N ALA A 104 14.79 8.70 0.80
CA ALA A 104 14.68 7.69 1.87
C ALA A 104 15.41 8.10 3.15
N GLU A 105 16.64 8.62 3.04
CA GLU A 105 17.39 9.12 4.18
C GLU A 105 16.68 10.32 4.83
N THR A 106 16.11 11.21 4.02
CA THR A 106 15.36 12.38 4.52
C THR A 106 14.11 11.96 5.28
N LEU A 107 13.32 11.03 4.73
CA LEU A 107 12.12 10.51 5.38
C LEU A 107 12.46 9.82 6.71
N ASN A 108 13.58 9.08 6.79
CA ASN A 108 14.05 8.50 8.03
C ASN A 108 14.42 9.58 9.07
N ARG A 109 15.01 10.71 8.64
CA ARG A 109 15.32 11.87 9.52
C ARG A 109 14.08 12.51 10.14
N LEU A 110 12.89 12.37 9.54
CA LEU A 110 11.63 12.86 10.14
C LEU A 110 11.24 12.11 11.41
N SER A 111 11.89 10.99 11.72
CA SER A 111 11.74 10.23 12.98
C SER A 111 12.91 10.42 13.95
N ASP A 112 13.88 11.32 13.68
CA ASP A 112 15.02 11.59 14.58
C ASP A 112 14.51 12.10 15.94
N PRO A 113 15.07 11.63 17.08
CA PRO A 113 14.72 12.14 18.41
C PRO A 113 14.90 13.65 18.56
N LYS A 114 15.84 14.26 17.83
CA LYS A 114 16.16 15.70 17.90
C LYS A 114 15.24 16.51 16.98
N GLY A 115 14.38 17.37 17.55
CA GLY A 115 13.43 18.22 16.80
C GLY A 115 14.09 19.06 15.70
N ALA A 116 15.26 19.69 15.98
CA ALA A 116 15.96 20.49 14.97
C ALA A 116 16.39 19.68 13.73
N ARG A 117 16.68 18.37 13.88
CA ARG A 117 17.02 17.51 12.75
C ARG A 117 15.77 17.16 11.93
N ARG A 118 14.63 16.90 12.60
CA ARG A 118 13.36 16.68 11.92
C ARG A 118 12.92 17.91 11.13
N GLN A 119 13.02 19.10 11.76
CA GLN A 119 12.71 20.37 11.12
C GLN A 119 13.58 20.60 9.86
N ALA A 120 14.90 20.48 9.98
CA ALA A 120 15.80 20.65 8.84
C ALA A 120 15.50 19.66 7.70
N ALA A 121 15.13 18.42 8.02
CA ALA A 121 14.73 17.42 7.03
C ALA A 121 13.41 17.82 6.34
N ALA A 122 12.41 18.28 7.09
CA ALA A 122 11.13 18.73 6.53
C ALA A 122 11.29 19.96 5.62
N GLU A 123 12.05 20.96 6.05
CA GLU A 123 12.34 22.18 5.26
C GLU A 123 13.10 21.85 3.97
N GLY A 124 14.11 20.97 4.07
CA GLY A 124 14.84 20.50 2.91
C GLY A 124 13.96 19.73 1.93
N LEU A 125 13.09 18.84 2.44
CA LEU A 125 12.15 18.08 1.62
C LEU A 125 11.16 19.01 0.92
N ASN A 126 10.58 19.99 1.61
CA ASN A 126 9.69 20.98 1.03
C ASN A 126 10.38 21.76 -0.10
N THR A 127 11.63 22.18 0.10
CA THR A 127 12.42 22.87 -0.93
C THR A 127 12.63 22.00 -2.16
N ALA A 128 13.00 20.74 -1.97
CA ALA A 128 13.26 19.81 -3.07
C ALA A 128 12.00 19.45 -3.86
N LEU A 129 10.85 19.29 -3.18
CA LEU A 129 9.56 19.02 -3.81
C LEU A 129 9.00 20.25 -4.53
N ALA A 130 9.12 21.46 -3.93
CA ALA A 130 8.66 22.70 -4.54
C ALA A 130 9.27 22.94 -5.93
N ALA A 131 10.54 22.57 -6.13
CA ALA A 131 11.20 22.66 -7.43
C ALA A 131 10.64 21.70 -8.50
N ARG A 132 9.76 20.76 -8.13
CA ARG A 132 9.19 19.73 -9.00
C ARG A 132 7.67 19.73 -9.04
N THR A 133 7.04 20.62 -8.33
CA THR A 133 5.59 20.63 -8.09
C THR A 133 4.79 20.61 -9.39
N SER A 134 5.18 21.40 -10.41
CA SER A 134 4.47 21.43 -11.71
C SER A 134 4.52 20.07 -12.42
N THR A 135 5.68 19.40 -12.41
CA THR A 135 5.83 18.07 -13.02
C THR A 135 4.99 17.03 -12.28
N LEU A 136 5.04 17.03 -10.95
CA LEU A 136 4.26 16.09 -10.12
C LEU A 136 2.75 16.32 -10.27
N ALA A 137 2.30 17.58 -10.30
CA ALA A 137 0.91 17.92 -10.53
C ALA A 137 0.44 17.51 -11.94
N MET A 138 1.28 17.68 -12.97
CA MET A 138 0.98 17.20 -14.32
C MET A 138 0.79 15.69 -14.34
N VAL A 139 1.67 14.93 -13.68
CA VAL A 139 1.55 13.46 -13.58
C VAL A 139 0.23 13.08 -12.90
N MET A 140 -0.09 13.69 -11.75
CA MET A 140 -1.35 13.43 -11.03
C MET A 140 -2.57 13.72 -11.92
N ASN A 141 -2.62 14.89 -12.52
CA ASN A 141 -3.70 15.29 -13.41
C ASN A 141 -3.87 14.34 -14.60
N THR A 142 -2.76 13.87 -15.18
CA THR A 142 -2.81 12.98 -16.35
C THR A 142 -3.31 11.59 -15.97
N VAL A 143 -2.81 11.01 -14.87
CA VAL A 143 -3.26 9.69 -14.39
C VAL A 143 -4.74 9.72 -14.02
N ALA A 144 -5.20 10.77 -13.33
CA ALA A 144 -6.60 10.90 -12.98
C ALA A 144 -7.50 11.17 -14.19
N ALA A 145 -7.01 11.88 -15.21
CA ALA A 145 -7.75 12.09 -16.45
C ALA A 145 -7.93 10.79 -17.24
N ASP A 146 -6.89 9.96 -17.31
CA ASP A 146 -6.94 8.66 -17.96
C ASP A 146 -7.98 7.76 -17.27
N GLN A 147 -7.93 7.68 -15.95
CA GLN A 147 -8.92 6.92 -15.17
C GLN A 147 -10.35 7.46 -15.36
N ALA A 148 -10.54 8.79 -15.40
CA ALA A 148 -11.85 9.39 -15.65
C ALA A 148 -12.36 9.07 -17.05
N LEU A 149 -11.48 9.06 -18.06
CA LEU A 149 -11.82 8.69 -19.42
C LEU A 149 -12.27 7.23 -19.51
N GLU A 150 -11.50 6.31 -18.95
CA GLU A 150 -11.84 4.88 -18.93
C GLU A 150 -13.15 4.65 -18.14
N SER A 151 -13.32 5.25 -16.98
CA SER A 151 -14.53 5.17 -16.16
C SER A 151 -15.77 5.65 -16.93
N LYS A 152 -15.64 6.73 -17.68
CA LYS A 152 -16.71 7.26 -18.54
C LYS A 152 -17.14 6.25 -19.62
N TRP A 153 -16.17 5.67 -20.33
CA TRP A 153 -16.46 4.67 -21.36
C TRP A 153 -17.09 3.40 -20.80
N ARG A 154 -16.63 2.95 -19.63
CA ARG A 154 -17.13 1.76 -18.93
C ARG A 154 -18.46 2.02 -18.17
N GLY A 155 -18.94 3.27 -18.13
CA GLY A 155 -20.20 3.62 -17.46
C GLY A 155 -20.14 3.60 -15.94
N PHE A 156 -18.94 3.71 -15.33
CA PHE A 156 -18.80 3.93 -13.88
C PHE A 156 -19.27 5.33 -13.52
N LYS A 157 -19.95 5.45 -12.37
CA LYS A 157 -20.54 6.72 -11.92
C LYS A 157 -19.58 7.55 -11.07
N ARG A 158 -18.77 6.87 -10.26
CA ARG A 158 -17.82 7.50 -9.34
C ARG A 158 -16.40 7.09 -9.67
N PRO A 159 -15.39 7.92 -9.40
CA PRO A 159 -13.98 7.58 -9.67
C PRO A 159 -13.51 6.28 -9.03
N ALA A 160 -14.03 5.95 -7.84
CA ALA A 160 -13.64 4.75 -7.09
C ALA A 160 -14.41 3.47 -7.47
N ASP A 161 -15.50 3.54 -8.24
CA ASP A 161 -16.37 2.38 -8.48
C ASP A 161 -15.65 1.21 -9.16
N SER A 162 -14.76 1.47 -10.11
CA SER A 162 -13.95 0.42 -10.75
C SER A 162 -13.04 -0.28 -9.74
N ARG A 163 -12.51 0.47 -8.77
CA ARG A 163 -11.68 -0.07 -7.70
C ARG A 163 -12.50 -0.87 -6.69
N HIS A 164 -13.70 -0.39 -6.35
CA HIS A 164 -14.61 -1.13 -5.48
C HIS A 164 -14.99 -2.48 -6.10
N LEU A 165 -15.29 -2.50 -7.39
CA LEU A 165 -15.56 -3.73 -8.12
C LEU A 165 -14.36 -4.69 -8.09
N ALA A 166 -13.16 -4.22 -8.39
CA ALA A 166 -11.94 -5.03 -8.36
C ALA A 166 -11.60 -5.54 -6.95
N ASN A 167 -11.96 -4.80 -5.91
CA ASN A 167 -11.75 -5.15 -4.50
C ASN A 167 -12.90 -5.99 -3.92
N GLU A 168 -13.91 -6.34 -4.71
CA GLU A 168 -15.08 -7.12 -4.30
C GLU A 168 -15.80 -6.51 -3.08
N VAL A 169 -15.93 -5.16 -3.05
CA VAL A 169 -16.60 -4.41 -1.98
C VAL A 169 -17.62 -3.46 -2.59
N ASP A 170 -18.73 -3.24 -1.91
CA ASP A 170 -19.71 -2.25 -2.31
C ASP A 170 -19.33 -0.84 -1.84
N GLY A 171 -19.70 0.17 -2.64
CA GLY A 171 -19.35 1.56 -2.35
C GLY A 171 -20.04 2.10 -1.09
N GLU A 172 -21.23 1.63 -0.73
CA GLU A 172 -21.95 2.08 0.47
C GLU A 172 -21.20 1.66 1.74
N SER A 173 -20.66 0.44 1.77
CA SER A 173 -19.80 -0.02 2.88
C SER A 173 -18.53 0.82 3.00
N VAL A 174 -17.90 1.18 1.87
CA VAL A 174 -16.70 2.03 1.88
C VAL A 174 -17.03 3.44 2.37
N ASP A 175 -18.12 4.03 1.88
CA ASP A 175 -18.58 5.35 2.29
C ASP A 175 -18.90 5.37 3.81
N ALA A 176 -19.66 4.39 4.31
CA ALA A 176 -19.99 4.26 5.72
C ALA A 176 -18.74 4.11 6.60
N MET A 177 -17.75 3.33 6.15
CA MET A 177 -16.47 3.20 6.86
C MET A 177 -15.71 4.53 6.88
N ALA A 178 -15.64 5.22 5.76
CA ALA A 178 -14.93 6.50 5.66
C ALA A 178 -15.58 7.56 6.57
N GLU A 179 -16.91 7.64 6.59
CA GLU A 179 -17.67 8.54 7.46
C GLU A 179 -17.49 8.18 8.95
N ALA A 180 -17.57 6.89 9.31
CA ALA A 180 -17.38 6.44 10.69
C ALA A 180 -15.99 6.78 11.23
N VAL A 181 -14.94 6.59 10.40
CA VAL A 181 -13.57 6.95 10.78
C VAL A 181 -13.41 8.46 10.90
N ALA A 182 -13.95 9.24 9.96
CA ALA A 182 -13.89 10.70 10.01
C ALA A 182 -14.63 11.25 11.27
N ALA A 183 -15.79 10.71 11.59
CA ALA A 183 -16.53 11.06 12.82
C ALA A 183 -15.75 10.71 14.10
N ALA A 184 -14.88 9.72 14.04
CA ALA A 184 -14.05 9.29 15.17
C ALA A 184 -12.76 10.09 15.36
N TYR A 185 -12.35 10.94 14.41
CA TYR A 185 -11.12 11.75 14.50
C TYR A 185 -10.92 12.45 15.85
N PRO A 186 -11.93 13.12 16.44
CA PRO A 186 -11.77 13.79 17.74
C PRO A 186 -11.34 12.85 18.88
N ASN A 187 -11.84 11.62 18.86
CA ASN A 187 -11.58 10.62 19.90
C ASN A 187 -10.33 9.76 19.62
N LEU A 188 -9.84 9.76 18.38
CA LEU A 188 -8.68 9.00 17.94
C LEU A 188 -7.46 9.91 17.74
N SER A 189 -7.26 10.42 16.54
CA SER A 189 -6.06 11.17 16.15
C SER A 189 -5.91 12.49 16.90
N HIS A 190 -6.99 13.28 17.05
CA HIS A 190 -6.88 14.56 17.78
C HIS A 190 -6.46 14.35 19.23
N ARG A 191 -7.07 13.37 19.90
CA ARG A 191 -6.70 12.99 21.26
C ARG A 191 -5.26 12.50 21.35
N TYR A 192 -4.84 11.64 20.39
CA TYR A 192 -3.48 11.11 20.35
C TYR A 192 -2.45 12.21 20.17
N TYR A 193 -2.62 13.09 19.17
CA TYR A 193 -1.66 14.15 18.90
C TYR A 193 -1.62 15.20 20.03
N ALA A 194 -2.73 15.46 20.71
CA ALA A 194 -2.72 16.29 21.92
C ALA A 194 -1.91 15.64 23.06
N LEU A 195 -2.01 14.32 23.26
CA LEU A 195 -1.19 13.59 24.24
C LEU A 195 0.28 13.58 23.82
N LYS A 196 0.57 13.39 22.54
CA LYS A 196 1.93 13.40 21.97
C LYS A 196 2.59 14.78 22.15
N ALA A 197 1.87 15.86 21.88
CA ALA A 197 2.35 17.22 22.11
C ALA A 197 2.81 17.41 23.56
N LYS A 198 1.95 17.04 24.52
CA LYS A 198 2.29 17.09 25.95
C LYS A 198 3.51 16.23 26.30
N ALA A 199 3.60 15.02 25.74
CA ALA A 199 4.74 14.12 25.99
C ALA A 199 6.06 14.72 25.46
N LEU A 200 6.01 15.50 24.38
CA LEU A 200 7.15 16.21 23.81
C LEU A 200 7.39 17.60 24.44
N GLY A 201 6.61 18.00 25.47
CA GLY A 201 6.72 19.30 26.14
C GLY A 201 6.28 20.48 25.27
N LYS A 202 5.35 20.26 24.34
CA LYS A 202 4.83 21.26 23.41
C LYS A 202 3.33 21.49 23.63
N ASP A 203 2.86 22.69 23.37
CA ASP A 203 1.42 23.00 23.34
C ASP A 203 0.77 22.44 22.07
N ARG A 204 1.49 22.52 20.96
CA ARG A 204 1.12 21.99 19.66
C ARG A 204 2.34 21.37 18.98
N LEU A 205 2.11 20.35 18.16
CA LEU A 205 3.14 19.74 17.32
C LEU A 205 3.30 20.55 16.03
N ASP A 206 4.50 20.74 15.58
CA ASP A 206 4.78 21.10 14.20
C ASP A 206 4.64 19.87 13.31
N GLN A 207 4.37 20.05 12.00
CA GLN A 207 4.23 18.93 11.06
C GLN A 207 5.38 17.92 11.11
N TRP A 208 6.61 18.38 11.35
CA TRP A 208 7.80 17.53 11.48
C TRP A 208 7.89 16.75 12.80
N ASP A 209 7.06 17.08 13.79
CA ASP A 209 7.00 16.34 15.06
C ASP A 209 6.04 15.15 15.00
N ARG A 210 5.25 15.03 13.94
CA ARG A 210 4.26 13.96 13.81
C ARG A 210 4.86 12.56 13.99
N ASN A 211 6.04 12.31 13.43
CA ASN A 211 6.74 11.03 13.52
C ASN A 211 7.80 11.02 14.64
N ALA A 212 7.86 12.04 15.52
CA ALA A 212 8.80 12.07 16.61
C ALA A 212 8.56 10.92 17.59
N PRO A 213 9.59 10.21 18.06
CA PRO A 213 9.41 9.19 19.09
C PRO A 213 9.01 9.87 20.43
N ILE A 214 8.01 9.28 21.10
CA ILE A 214 7.57 9.78 22.42
C ILE A 214 8.60 9.46 23.51
N GLU A 215 9.28 8.31 23.39
CA GLU A 215 10.34 7.89 24.33
C GLU A 215 11.66 7.71 23.58
N THR A 216 12.73 8.26 24.19
CA THR A 216 14.06 8.28 23.59
C THR A 216 14.98 7.18 24.14
N THR A 217 14.45 6.14 24.79
CA THR A 217 15.25 4.97 25.15
C THR A 217 15.82 4.35 23.88
N ALA A 218 17.14 4.18 23.85
CA ALA A 218 17.80 3.58 22.69
C ALA A 218 17.12 2.23 22.36
N PRO A 219 16.57 2.07 21.15
CA PRO A 219 15.87 0.85 20.80
C PRO A 219 16.84 -0.32 20.85
N ARG A 220 16.39 -1.45 21.40
CA ARG A 220 17.12 -2.71 21.33
C ARG A 220 17.27 -3.09 19.85
N GLY A 221 18.50 -3.23 19.39
CA GLY A 221 18.80 -3.76 18.06
C GLY A 221 18.52 -5.27 18.02
N PHE A 222 18.19 -5.76 16.82
CA PHE A 222 18.02 -7.19 16.53
C PHE A 222 18.97 -7.60 15.42
N ASP A 223 19.78 -8.63 15.66
CA ASP A 223 20.43 -9.28 14.54
C ASP A 223 19.42 -10.11 13.74
N TRP A 224 19.82 -10.53 12.54
CA TRP A 224 18.95 -11.30 11.64
C TRP A 224 18.45 -12.59 12.27
N SER A 225 19.30 -13.29 13.05
CA SER A 225 18.97 -14.56 13.69
C SER A 225 17.93 -14.37 14.79
N GLN A 226 18.06 -13.31 15.58
CA GLN A 226 17.09 -12.93 16.61
C GLN A 226 15.73 -12.56 15.99
N GLY A 227 15.73 -11.76 14.92
CA GLY A 227 14.51 -11.39 14.20
C GLY A 227 13.82 -12.62 13.60
N LYS A 228 14.58 -13.49 12.92
CA LYS A 228 14.10 -14.78 12.40
C LYS A 228 13.45 -15.61 13.49
N ALA A 229 14.15 -15.83 14.61
CA ALA A 229 13.67 -16.67 15.72
C ALA A 229 12.34 -16.13 16.27
N LEU A 230 12.27 -14.81 16.53
CA LEU A 230 11.08 -14.16 17.07
C LEU A 230 9.87 -14.31 16.16
N VAL A 231 10.05 -14.09 14.85
CA VAL A 231 8.96 -14.25 13.86
C VAL A 231 8.50 -15.70 13.78
N LEU A 232 9.42 -16.65 13.68
CA LEU A 232 9.05 -18.08 13.60
C LEU A 232 8.33 -18.58 14.84
N GLU A 233 8.78 -18.14 16.02
CA GLU A 233 8.11 -18.44 17.28
C GLU A 233 6.69 -17.85 17.33
N SER A 234 6.51 -16.62 16.81
CA SER A 234 5.18 -15.99 16.73
C SER A 234 4.25 -16.74 15.77
N PHE A 235 4.77 -17.22 14.66
CA PHE A 235 3.99 -18.06 13.73
C PHE A 235 3.67 -19.43 14.31
N ALA A 236 4.56 -20.00 15.14
CA ALA A 236 4.31 -21.25 15.83
C ALA A 236 3.18 -21.16 16.88
N ASP A 237 2.99 -19.97 17.48
CA ASP A 237 1.86 -19.70 18.39
C ASP A 237 0.51 -19.77 17.65
N LEU A 238 0.48 -19.48 16.35
CA LEU A 238 -0.71 -19.64 15.52
C LEU A 238 -0.92 -21.13 15.14
N GLY A 239 0.16 -21.82 14.83
CA GLY A 239 0.17 -23.23 14.50
C GLY A 239 1.48 -23.66 13.83
N PRO A 240 1.89 -24.94 14.04
CA PRO A 240 3.18 -25.43 13.51
C PRO A 240 3.29 -25.34 11.99
N GLU A 241 2.20 -25.50 11.27
CA GLU A 241 2.15 -25.41 9.81
C GLU A 241 2.50 -24.01 9.27
N PHE A 242 2.13 -22.95 10.01
CA PHE A 242 2.46 -21.56 9.63
C PHE A 242 3.95 -21.30 9.83
N ALA A 243 4.52 -21.76 10.96
CA ALA A 243 5.95 -21.66 11.22
C ALA A 243 6.78 -22.45 10.21
N GLU A 244 6.35 -23.67 9.83
CA GLU A 244 7.03 -24.50 8.84
C GLU A 244 7.05 -23.82 7.46
N ARG A 245 5.93 -23.25 7.02
CA ARG A 245 5.86 -22.50 5.77
C ARG A 245 6.78 -21.28 5.81
N ALA A 246 6.75 -20.50 6.89
CA ALA A 246 7.63 -19.35 7.07
C ALA A 246 9.13 -19.76 7.12
N GLN A 247 9.46 -20.85 7.79
CA GLN A 247 10.81 -21.41 7.84
C GLN A 247 11.37 -21.69 6.45
N GLY A 248 10.51 -22.21 5.53
CA GLY A 248 10.90 -22.49 4.15
C GLY A 248 11.47 -21.28 3.39
N PHE A 249 11.04 -20.05 3.74
CA PHE A 249 11.56 -18.81 3.16
C PHE A 249 12.97 -18.47 3.65
N PHE A 250 13.33 -18.89 4.86
CA PHE A 250 14.67 -18.72 5.41
C PHE A 250 15.65 -19.81 4.94
N ASP A 251 15.17 -21.00 4.70
CA ASP A 251 16.01 -22.14 4.27
C ASP A 251 16.38 -22.05 2.79
N LYS A 252 15.64 -21.27 2.03
CA LYS A 252 15.82 -21.04 0.61
C LYS A 252 16.08 -19.54 0.35
N PRO A 253 16.68 -19.16 -0.81
CA PRO A 253 16.98 -17.76 -1.10
C PRO A 253 15.73 -16.99 -1.56
N TRP A 254 14.64 -17.04 -0.77
CA TRP A 254 13.37 -16.42 -1.11
C TRP A 254 13.15 -15.08 -0.42
N ILE A 255 14.08 -14.67 0.44
CA ILE A 255 14.07 -13.37 1.12
C ILE A 255 15.30 -12.54 0.68
N ASP A 256 15.08 -11.40 0.03
CA ASP A 256 16.09 -10.37 -0.17
C ASP A 256 16.01 -9.36 0.97
N GLY A 257 16.66 -9.65 2.08
CA GLY A 257 16.60 -8.85 3.31
C GLY A 257 17.72 -7.80 3.45
N ARG A 258 18.88 -7.99 2.83
CA ARG A 258 20.06 -7.14 3.07
C ARG A 258 19.89 -5.75 2.45
N ALA A 259 19.98 -4.70 3.27
CA ALA A 259 20.09 -3.33 2.78
C ALA A 259 21.41 -3.12 2.02
N ARG A 260 21.38 -2.42 0.88
CA ARG A 260 22.56 -2.11 0.06
C ARG A 260 22.30 -0.89 -0.83
N ALA A 261 23.39 -0.23 -1.24
CA ALA A 261 23.28 0.91 -2.16
C ALA A 261 22.57 0.52 -3.48
N GLY A 262 21.69 1.39 -3.95
CA GLY A 262 20.91 1.18 -5.18
C GLY A 262 19.72 0.21 -5.04
N LYS A 263 19.46 -0.34 -3.83
CA LYS A 263 18.26 -1.12 -3.55
C LYS A 263 17.09 -0.17 -3.30
N GLN A 264 15.93 -0.50 -3.85
CA GLN A 264 14.68 0.24 -3.63
C GLN A 264 14.33 0.23 -2.12
N SER A 265 13.79 1.33 -1.63
CA SER A 265 13.27 1.43 -0.27
C SER A 265 11.94 0.68 -0.11
N GLY A 266 11.57 0.41 1.15
CA GLY A 266 10.33 -0.29 1.47
C GLY A 266 10.50 -1.81 1.59
N ALA A 267 9.36 -2.50 1.63
CA ALA A 267 9.25 -3.95 1.69
C ALA A 267 8.01 -4.39 0.91
N TYR A 268 8.02 -5.62 0.41
CA TYR A 268 6.86 -6.24 -0.23
C TYR A 268 7.03 -7.76 -0.33
N CYS A 269 5.92 -8.46 -0.43
CA CYS A 269 5.86 -9.86 -0.83
C CYS A 269 5.26 -9.95 -2.24
N HIS A 270 5.96 -10.59 -3.17
CA HIS A 270 5.48 -10.80 -4.54
C HIS A 270 5.07 -12.26 -4.75
N PRO A 271 3.79 -12.58 -5.06
CA PRO A 271 3.29 -13.95 -5.16
C PRO A 271 3.80 -14.69 -6.40
N VAL A 272 4.21 -14.01 -7.46
CA VAL A 272 4.63 -14.53 -8.78
C VAL A 272 3.49 -15.26 -9.49
N THR A 273 3.38 -16.57 -9.33
CA THR A 273 2.30 -17.40 -9.88
C THR A 273 1.99 -18.56 -8.93
N ALA A 274 0.80 -19.14 -9.01
CA ALA A 274 0.37 -20.21 -8.13
C ALA A 274 1.27 -21.48 -8.15
N ASN A 275 2.04 -21.71 -9.22
CA ASN A 275 2.98 -22.84 -9.34
C ASN A 275 4.43 -22.47 -8.99
N ARG A 276 4.66 -21.29 -8.44
CA ARG A 276 5.95 -20.80 -7.96
C ARG A 276 5.78 -20.27 -6.53
N HIS A 277 6.91 -20.18 -5.82
CA HIS A 277 6.90 -19.60 -4.48
C HIS A 277 6.88 -18.06 -4.55
N PRO A 278 6.31 -17.40 -3.57
CA PRO A 278 6.46 -15.95 -3.39
C PRO A 278 7.91 -15.57 -3.09
N TYR A 279 8.24 -14.30 -3.32
CA TYR A 279 9.49 -13.69 -2.87
C TYR A 279 9.20 -12.57 -1.88
N VAL A 280 10.01 -12.49 -0.82
CA VAL A 280 9.98 -11.42 0.17
C VAL A 280 11.15 -10.48 -0.07
N PHE A 281 10.85 -9.19 -0.14
CA PHE A 281 11.81 -8.11 -0.26
C PHE A 281 11.66 -7.17 0.93
N LEU A 282 12.77 -6.83 1.59
CA LEU A 282 12.81 -5.83 2.65
C LEU A 282 14.22 -5.26 2.80
N ASN A 283 14.36 -4.18 3.59
CA ASN A 283 15.64 -3.57 3.91
C ASN A 283 15.91 -3.72 5.41
N TRP A 284 16.59 -4.79 5.79
CA TRP A 284 16.94 -5.10 7.18
C TRP A 284 18.10 -4.22 7.65
N MET A 285 17.87 -3.42 8.68
CA MET A 285 18.87 -2.57 9.36
C MET A 285 19.07 -2.96 10.81
N GLY A 286 18.33 -3.95 11.32
CA GLY A 286 18.44 -4.45 12.69
C GLY A 286 17.58 -3.67 13.69
N GLU A 287 16.60 -2.94 13.22
CA GLU A 287 15.68 -2.20 14.07
C GLU A 287 14.46 -3.09 14.44
N ARG A 288 13.78 -2.72 15.53
CA ARG A 288 12.53 -3.38 15.94
C ARG A 288 11.48 -3.36 14.84
N ARG A 289 11.39 -2.26 14.12
CA ARG A 289 10.49 -2.11 12.98
C ARG A 289 10.76 -3.14 11.89
N ASP A 290 12.02 -3.47 11.65
CA ASP A 290 12.38 -4.45 10.61
C ASP A 290 11.89 -5.85 10.97
N VAL A 291 11.82 -6.19 12.26
CA VAL A 291 11.24 -7.46 12.74
C VAL A 291 9.74 -7.51 12.44
N LEU A 292 9.01 -6.43 12.70
CA LEU A 292 7.58 -6.33 12.43
C LEU A 292 7.33 -6.35 10.91
N THR A 293 8.14 -5.64 10.13
CA THR A 293 8.08 -5.68 8.66
C THR A 293 8.35 -7.09 8.13
N LEU A 294 9.33 -7.80 8.66
CA LEU A 294 9.61 -9.19 8.27
C LEU A 294 8.40 -10.10 8.57
N ALA A 295 7.77 -9.94 9.73
CA ALA A 295 6.56 -10.68 10.09
C ALA A 295 5.39 -10.34 9.15
N HIS A 296 5.21 -9.08 8.81
CA HIS A 296 4.20 -8.59 7.88
C HIS A 296 4.37 -9.24 6.50
N GLU A 297 5.56 -9.13 5.91
CA GLU A 297 5.83 -9.71 4.58
C GLU A 297 5.75 -11.24 4.56
N LEU A 298 6.17 -11.90 5.64
CA LEU A 298 6.00 -13.35 5.78
C LEU A 298 4.53 -13.73 6.00
N GLY A 299 3.70 -12.87 6.59
CA GLY A 299 2.25 -13.05 6.65
C GLY A 299 1.64 -13.15 5.25
N HIS A 300 1.98 -12.22 4.36
CA HIS A 300 1.62 -12.31 2.94
C HIS A 300 2.17 -13.58 2.29
N ALA A 301 3.44 -13.90 2.54
CA ALA A 301 4.10 -15.04 1.92
C ALA A 301 3.44 -16.35 2.29
N VAL A 302 3.12 -16.57 3.55
CA VAL A 302 2.40 -17.75 4.04
C VAL A 302 0.99 -17.81 3.45
N HIS A 303 0.26 -16.69 3.44
CA HIS A 303 -1.05 -16.58 2.80
C HIS A 303 -0.98 -16.99 1.31
N ASN A 304 -0.04 -16.43 0.56
CA ASN A 304 0.12 -16.74 -0.87
C ASN A 304 0.47 -18.21 -1.10
N THR A 305 1.28 -18.85 -0.23
CA THR A 305 1.56 -20.30 -0.35
C THR A 305 0.32 -21.15 -0.10
N LEU A 306 -0.56 -20.73 0.82
CA LEU A 306 -1.84 -21.42 1.08
C LEU A 306 -2.84 -21.20 -0.06
N ALA A 307 -2.89 -19.98 -0.60
CA ALA A 307 -3.76 -19.64 -1.72
C ALA A 307 -3.36 -20.36 -3.03
N ALA A 308 -2.08 -20.64 -3.22
CA ALA A 308 -1.55 -21.31 -4.41
C ALA A 308 -2.23 -22.67 -4.69
N ASP A 309 -2.62 -23.40 -3.66
CA ASP A 309 -3.35 -24.69 -3.78
C ASP A 309 -4.74 -24.53 -4.42
N ARG A 310 -5.28 -23.31 -4.45
CA ARG A 310 -6.54 -23.00 -5.12
C ARG A 310 -6.40 -22.92 -6.65
N GLY A 311 -5.18 -22.80 -7.15
CA GLY A 311 -4.86 -22.67 -8.57
C GLY A 311 -4.89 -21.23 -9.07
N THR A 312 -4.33 -21.00 -10.24
CA THR A 312 -4.03 -19.66 -10.79
C THR A 312 -5.23 -18.70 -10.79
N LEU A 313 -6.45 -19.17 -11.10
CA LEU A 313 -7.63 -18.31 -11.18
C LEU A 313 -8.21 -17.90 -9.81
N LEU A 314 -7.81 -18.59 -8.71
CA LEU A 314 -8.34 -18.36 -7.36
C LEU A 314 -7.25 -18.00 -6.34
N ALA A 315 -5.98 -17.99 -6.73
CA ALA A 315 -4.88 -17.66 -5.83
C ALA A 315 -4.74 -16.15 -5.59
N ASP A 316 -5.29 -15.34 -6.48
CA ASP A 316 -5.26 -13.89 -6.35
C ASP A 316 -6.23 -13.42 -5.26
N THR A 317 -5.75 -12.51 -4.40
CA THR A 317 -6.50 -11.99 -3.26
C THR A 317 -6.82 -10.52 -3.49
N PRO A 318 -8.10 -10.11 -3.41
CA PRO A 318 -8.47 -8.70 -3.51
C PRO A 318 -7.81 -7.87 -2.40
N LEU A 319 -7.48 -6.60 -2.69
CA LEU A 319 -6.74 -5.72 -1.76
C LEU A 319 -7.44 -5.59 -0.39
N THR A 320 -8.77 -5.63 -0.36
CA THR A 320 -9.56 -5.59 0.89
C THR A 320 -9.26 -6.74 1.85
N LEU A 321 -8.74 -7.85 1.37
CA LEU A 321 -8.38 -9.04 2.17
C LEU A 321 -6.88 -9.26 2.28
N ALA A 322 -6.08 -8.64 1.42
CA ALA A 322 -4.65 -8.90 1.31
C ALA A 322 -3.92 -8.65 2.63
N GLU A 323 -4.23 -7.54 3.32
CA GLU A 323 -3.56 -7.15 4.56
C GLU A 323 -4.04 -7.91 5.80
N THR A 324 -5.08 -8.73 5.69
CA THR A 324 -5.60 -9.49 6.85
C THR A 324 -4.53 -10.42 7.43
N ALA A 325 -3.82 -11.16 6.58
CA ALA A 325 -2.79 -12.09 7.01
C ALA A 325 -1.52 -11.38 7.51
N SER A 326 -1.11 -10.31 6.83
CA SER A 326 0.10 -9.56 7.15
C SER A 326 -0.01 -8.79 8.46
N ILE A 327 -1.12 -8.05 8.66
CA ILE A 327 -1.37 -7.31 9.91
C ILE A 327 -1.57 -8.26 11.08
N PHE A 328 -2.19 -9.42 10.86
CA PHE A 328 -2.35 -10.44 11.89
C PHE A 328 -0.98 -11.00 12.32
N ALA A 329 -0.12 -11.38 11.38
CA ALA A 329 1.23 -11.89 11.66
C ALA A 329 2.11 -10.84 12.36
N GLU A 330 2.01 -9.57 11.93
CA GLU A 330 2.65 -8.44 12.60
C GLU A 330 2.15 -8.29 14.04
N GLY A 331 0.84 -8.41 14.27
CA GLY A 331 0.21 -8.33 15.58
C GLY A 331 0.71 -9.41 16.54
N LEU A 332 0.76 -10.67 16.10
CA LEU A 332 1.32 -11.79 16.88
C LEU A 332 2.78 -11.53 17.27
N THR A 333 3.58 -11.04 16.33
CA THR A 333 4.98 -10.72 16.57
C THR A 333 5.14 -9.55 17.51
N PHE A 334 4.29 -8.53 17.40
CA PHE A 334 4.25 -7.41 18.33
C PHE A 334 3.91 -7.84 19.76
N ASP A 335 2.89 -8.69 19.94
CA ASP A 335 2.49 -9.18 21.26
C ASP A 335 3.64 -9.94 21.94
N ARG A 336 4.38 -10.74 21.18
CA ARG A 336 5.54 -11.46 21.68
C ARG A 336 6.71 -10.51 22.02
N LEU A 337 6.95 -9.49 21.18
CA LEU A 337 7.90 -8.44 21.48
C LEU A 337 7.54 -7.70 22.78
N LEU A 338 6.28 -7.34 22.95
CA LEU A 338 5.79 -6.64 24.14
C LEU A 338 5.94 -7.52 25.39
N ALA A 339 5.60 -8.80 25.32
CA ALA A 339 5.69 -9.74 26.43
C ALA A 339 7.15 -9.95 26.90
N THR A 340 8.12 -9.90 25.98
CA THR A 340 9.55 -10.10 26.27
C THR A 340 10.33 -8.82 26.54
N ALA A 341 9.72 -7.66 26.29
CA ALA A 341 10.36 -6.36 26.49
C ALA A 341 10.47 -5.98 27.98
N PRO A 342 11.58 -5.34 28.39
CA PRO A 342 11.68 -4.72 29.70
C PRO A 342 10.49 -3.75 29.96
N LYS A 343 10.01 -3.68 31.20
CA LYS A 343 8.89 -2.79 31.56
C LYS A 343 9.10 -1.33 31.16
N ALA A 344 10.34 -0.86 31.23
CA ALA A 344 10.70 0.50 30.81
C ALA A 344 10.48 0.78 29.31
N GLU A 345 10.50 -0.26 28.45
CA GLU A 345 10.33 -0.13 27.00
C GLU A 345 8.87 -0.35 26.55
N GLN A 346 8.05 -1.03 27.37
CA GLN A 346 6.69 -1.44 27.00
C GLN A 346 5.79 -0.23 26.64
N ARG A 347 5.94 0.88 27.34
CA ARG A 347 5.16 2.10 27.06
C ARG A 347 5.49 2.70 25.70
N GLY A 348 6.77 2.74 25.34
CA GLY A 348 7.20 3.21 24.03
C GLY A 348 6.72 2.29 22.89
N LEU A 349 6.75 0.97 23.14
CA LEU A 349 6.18 -0.02 22.21
C LEU A 349 4.69 0.20 21.95
N LEU A 350 3.90 0.33 23.01
CA LEU A 350 2.45 0.56 22.91
C LEU A 350 2.14 1.89 22.23
N ALA A 351 2.90 2.95 22.52
CA ALA A 351 2.74 4.25 21.87
C ALA A 351 3.00 4.16 20.36
N GLY A 352 4.07 3.46 19.96
CA GLY A 352 4.35 3.18 18.54
C GLY A 352 3.22 2.39 17.87
N ARG A 353 2.72 1.32 18.51
CA ARG A 353 1.61 0.52 17.98
C ARG A 353 0.32 1.33 17.80
N ILE A 354 0.00 2.22 18.73
CA ILE A 354 -1.13 3.13 18.60
C ILE A 354 -0.93 4.07 17.40
N GLU A 355 0.27 4.63 17.26
CA GLU A 355 0.60 5.53 16.14
C GLU A 355 0.51 4.83 14.79
N ASP A 356 1.01 3.60 14.69
CA ASP A 356 0.91 2.78 13.48
C ASP A 356 -0.56 2.48 13.13
N GLY A 357 -1.38 2.13 14.13
CA GLY A 357 -2.82 1.94 13.95
C GLY A 357 -3.54 3.21 13.46
N LEU A 358 -3.21 4.38 14.04
CA LEU A 358 -3.75 5.66 13.58
C LEU A 358 -3.30 6.00 12.15
N ASN A 359 -2.04 5.76 11.82
CA ASN A 359 -1.53 5.96 10.47
C ASN A 359 -2.20 5.01 9.46
N THR A 360 -2.48 3.79 9.85
CA THR A 360 -3.17 2.82 9.00
C THR A 360 -4.63 3.19 8.76
N VAL A 361 -5.37 3.62 9.77
CA VAL A 361 -6.81 3.88 9.67
C VAL A 361 -7.09 5.33 9.29
N VAL A 362 -6.70 6.28 10.14
CA VAL A 362 -7.05 7.70 10.00
C VAL A 362 -6.40 8.32 8.77
N ARG A 363 -5.11 8.04 8.56
CA ARG A 363 -4.37 8.60 7.42
C ARG A 363 -4.85 8.03 6.08
N GLN A 364 -5.17 6.73 6.01
CA GLN A 364 -5.67 6.14 4.78
C GLN A 364 -7.06 6.70 4.41
N ILE A 365 -7.92 6.94 5.38
CA ILE A 365 -9.21 7.59 5.12
C ILE A 365 -9.03 9.06 4.71
N ALA A 366 -8.07 9.78 5.29
CA ALA A 366 -7.76 11.14 4.84
C ALA A 366 -7.25 11.15 3.38
N PHE A 367 -6.43 10.17 2.97
CA PHE A 367 -6.00 10.02 1.58
C PHE A 367 -7.18 9.68 0.66
N HIS A 368 -8.02 8.72 1.04
CA HIS A 368 -9.21 8.37 0.28
C HIS A 368 -10.12 9.59 0.05
N ARG A 369 -10.36 10.41 1.08
CA ARG A 369 -11.16 11.64 0.96
C ARG A 369 -10.49 12.69 0.07
N PHE A 370 -9.16 12.87 0.21
CA PHE A 370 -8.39 13.72 -0.67
C PHE A 370 -8.49 13.27 -2.14
N GLU A 371 -8.25 11.98 -2.39
CA GLU A 371 -8.31 11.42 -3.75
C GLU A 371 -9.71 11.54 -4.35
N THR A 372 -10.75 11.23 -3.59
CA THR A 372 -12.14 11.38 -4.06
C THR A 372 -12.41 12.80 -4.53
N ARG A 373 -12.09 13.79 -3.72
CA ARG A 373 -12.28 15.21 -4.08
C ARG A 373 -11.42 15.63 -5.27
N PHE A 374 -10.16 15.20 -5.29
CA PHE A 374 -9.25 15.50 -6.39
C PHE A 374 -9.77 14.93 -7.72
N HIS A 375 -10.21 13.67 -7.73
CA HIS A 375 -10.76 13.03 -8.93
C HIS A 375 -12.08 13.67 -9.39
N ASP A 376 -12.96 14.04 -8.45
CA ASP A 376 -14.21 14.71 -8.76
C ASP A 376 -13.97 16.10 -9.41
N GLU A 377 -13.04 16.89 -8.87
CA GLU A 377 -12.66 18.17 -9.44
C GLU A 377 -11.92 17.97 -10.78
N ARG A 378 -11.04 16.96 -10.89
CA ARG A 378 -10.32 16.66 -12.13
C ARG A 378 -11.25 16.24 -13.27
N ALA A 379 -12.36 15.59 -12.97
CA ALA A 379 -13.38 15.24 -13.97
C ALA A 379 -14.02 16.50 -14.62
N GLN A 380 -13.95 17.66 -13.97
CA GLN A 380 -14.44 18.94 -14.49
C GLN A 380 -13.35 19.75 -15.23
N GLY A 381 -12.07 19.37 -15.07
CA GLY A 381 -10.95 20.06 -15.71
C GLY A 381 -9.64 19.82 -14.96
N GLU A 382 -8.56 20.43 -15.44
CA GLU A 382 -7.26 20.34 -14.77
C GLU A 382 -7.29 21.05 -13.41
N VAL A 383 -6.79 20.37 -12.37
CA VAL A 383 -6.73 20.91 -11.01
C VAL A 383 -5.37 21.58 -10.79
N SER A 384 -5.37 22.87 -10.41
CA SER A 384 -4.13 23.61 -10.19
C SER A 384 -3.34 23.07 -8.98
N VAL A 385 -2.04 23.38 -8.94
CA VAL A 385 -1.15 23.03 -7.81
C VAL A 385 -1.70 23.58 -6.50
N GLU A 386 -2.15 24.83 -6.52
CA GLU A 386 -2.72 25.52 -5.35
C GLU A 386 -3.96 24.79 -4.85
N ARG A 387 -4.84 24.40 -5.78
CA ARG A 387 -6.08 23.70 -5.43
C ARG A 387 -5.82 22.31 -4.87
N ILE A 388 -4.87 21.57 -5.45
CA ILE A 388 -4.40 20.27 -4.91
C ILE A 388 -3.92 20.47 -3.46
N GLY A 389 -3.13 21.52 -3.22
CA GLY A 389 -2.64 21.86 -1.89
C GLY A 389 -3.76 22.21 -0.91
N GLU A 390 -4.77 22.97 -1.32
CA GLU A 390 -5.94 23.33 -0.50
C GLU A 390 -6.72 22.08 -0.07
N ILE A 391 -7.07 21.19 -1.01
CA ILE A 391 -7.79 19.94 -0.71
C ILE A 391 -6.98 19.11 0.29
N TRP A 392 -5.66 19.01 0.07
CA TRP A 392 -4.77 18.30 0.98
C TRP A 392 -4.76 18.86 2.39
N MET A 393 -4.63 20.20 2.52
CA MET A 393 -4.59 20.89 3.80
C MET A 393 -5.91 20.76 4.56
N GLU A 394 -7.05 20.80 3.87
CA GLU A 394 -8.37 20.60 4.45
C GLU A 394 -8.53 19.19 5.01
N GLU A 395 -8.26 18.15 4.21
CA GLU A 395 -8.45 16.75 4.63
C GLU A 395 -7.43 16.32 5.70
N MET A 396 -6.16 16.70 5.53
CA MET A 396 -5.13 16.39 6.53
C MET A 396 -5.32 17.20 7.81
N GLY A 397 -5.75 18.45 7.71
CA GLY A 397 -6.07 19.28 8.86
C GLY A 397 -7.23 18.70 9.68
N ALA A 398 -8.28 18.24 9.00
CA ALA A 398 -9.40 17.57 9.64
C ALA A 398 -8.96 16.28 10.35
N ALA A 399 -8.11 15.47 9.70
CA ALA A 399 -7.65 14.20 10.25
C ALA A 399 -6.68 14.34 11.42
N LEU A 400 -5.76 15.30 11.38
CA LEU A 400 -4.74 15.50 12.42
C LEU A 400 -5.24 16.34 13.61
N GLY A 401 -6.18 17.25 13.35
CA GLY A 401 -6.83 18.07 14.38
C GLY A 401 -5.98 19.24 14.90
N PRO A 402 -6.49 19.96 15.91
CA PRO A 402 -5.94 21.26 16.33
C PRO A 402 -4.58 21.17 17.04
N ALA A 403 -4.16 19.97 17.46
CA ALA A 403 -2.89 19.78 18.13
C ALA A 403 -1.68 19.71 17.18
N VAL A 404 -1.90 19.71 15.86
CA VAL A 404 -0.85 19.71 14.84
C VAL A 404 -0.94 20.98 14.00
N THR A 405 0.18 21.63 13.75
CA THR A 405 0.33 22.72 12.80
C THR A 405 0.89 22.16 11.50
N LEU A 406 0.13 22.26 10.40
CA LEU A 406 0.53 21.87 9.05
C LEU A 406 1.31 22.98 8.35
#